data_bf273e4584f2a5d2a2c7e6747ed00fca
#
_entry.id   bf273e4584f2a5d2a2c7e6747ed00fca
#
_cell.length_a   1.000
_cell.length_b   1.000
_cell.length_c   1.000
_cell.angle_alpha   90.00
_cell.angle_beta   90.00
_cell.angle_gamma   90.00
#
_symmetry.space_group_name_H-M   'P 1'
#
loop_
_entity.id
_entity.type
_entity.pdbx_description
1 polymer ?
#
loop_
_entity_poly.entity_id
_entity_poly.type
_entity_poly.pdbx_seq_one_letter_code
_entity_poly.pdbx_strand_id
1 'polypeptide(L)'
;WGWDAVLPYFKKVERDMDFDGPWHGKDGRIPVRRIFPDMWNGHAKAVAKAFEDAGFPFIQDQNGAFEDGYFPITISNLYDRRVSAAIGYLDPGTRLRDNLTISAETQVEGLLFEGARCVGVKARVQGRETEFRLGEARGEVVVSSGAIHSPAHLLRAGIGPAGDLRELGIEVIANVPGVGQRLMDHPSISVSSFIKPEARLNDLTRRHILLALRYSSGIGGAPAGDMFVAGVSKSAWHAVGEQIGSLLAAVYKTFSETGQVKLATRDWRAEPIVEFNLLSDRRDLERLMDAFRRLGAMQVSAALSEATSDPFPASYTERVRKIGVVNARNKRITDVIAKLLDGPSWLRRYVIEKVIVEGYRFDQLMRDDEALEDFIRKAAIGVWHATCTCRMGAEDDPMAVTDNQGRVRGVGGLRVVDASLFPVVPCANTNFPTLMTAEKISDAMVSAN
;
A
#
# COMPACT_ATOMS: atom_id res chain seq x y z
N TRP A 1 10.93 4.70 19.27
CA TRP A 1 10.92 4.29 17.85
C TRP A 1 11.51 5.40 16.93
N GLY A 2 12.55 6.12 17.41
CA GLY A 2 13.34 7.02 16.57
C GLY A 2 14.19 6.27 15.54
N TRP A 3 14.78 7.00 14.58
CA TRP A 3 15.56 6.42 13.46
C TRP A 3 16.66 5.47 13.94
N ASP A 4 17.47 5.88 14.90
CA ASP A 4 18.57 5.06 15.42
C ASP A 4 18.08 3.74 16.08
N ALA A 5 16.87 3.75 16.62
CA ALA A 5 16.26 2.58 17.26
C ALA A 5 15.59 1.62 16.26
N VAL A 6 15.31 2.03 15.01
CA VAL A 6 14.65 1.20 14.00
C VAL A 6 15.57 0.82 12.84
N LEU A 7 16.60 1.61 12.52
CA LEU A 7 17.57 1.30 11.46
C LEU A 7 18.20 -0.10 11.58
N PRO A 8 18.63 -0.56 12.77
CA PRO A 8 19.17 -1.93 12.92
C PRO A 8 18.18 -3.01 12.48
N TYR A 9 16.88 -2.78 12.69
CA TYR A 9 15.83 -3.72 12.29
C TYR A 9 15.48 -3.63 10.81
N PHE A 10 15.56 -2.46 10.18
CA PHE A 10 15.52 -2.35 8.72
C PHE A 10 16.65 -3.15 8.08
N LYS A 11 17.88 -3.01 8.59
CA LYS A 11 19.05 -3.78 8.13
C LYS A 11 18.92 -5.28 8.40
N LYS A 12 18.27 -5.68 9.48
CA LYS A 12 17.98 -7.09 9.82
C LYS A 12 17.00 -7.73 8.83
N VAL A 13 16.05 -6.97 8.30
CA VAL A 13 15.11 -7.43 7.26
C VAL A 13 15.77 -7.50 5.90
N GLU A 14 16.60 -6.51 5.56
CA GLU A 14 17.12 -6.27 4.21
C GLU A 14 18.33 -7.14 3.87
N ARG A 15 18.32 -7.66 2.64
CA ARG A 15 19.52 -8.14 1.93
C ARG A 15 19.65 -7.37 0.64
N ASP A 16 20.29 -6.20 0.68
CA ASP A 16 20.51 -5.40 -0.52
C ASP A 16 21.56 -6.06 -1.42
N MET A 17 21.18 -6.35 -2.67
CA MET A 17 22.00 -7.04 -3.66
C MET A 17 22.80 -6.08 -4.51
N ASP A 18 22.48 -4.79 -4.49
CA ASP A 18 23.03 -3.78 -5.39
C ASP A 18 23.92 -2.76 -4.66
N PHE A 19 23.61 -2.42 -3.41
CA PHE A 19 24.33 -1.41 -2.63
C PHE A 19 24.83 -1.91 -1.28
N ASP A 20 25.93 -1.31 -0.84
CA ASP A 20 26.52 -1.43 0.49
C ASP A 20 26.42 -0.10 1.23
N GLY A 21 26.79 -0.05 2.48
CA GLY A 21 26.91 1.17 3.25
C GLY A 21 26.13 1.20 4.55
N PRO A 22 26.08 2.37 5.23
CA PRO A 22 25.53 2.46 6.58
C PRO A 22 24.02 2.23 6.64
N TRP A 23 23.32 2.45 5.54
CA TRP A 23 21.85 2.37 5.46
C TRP A 23 21.32 1.00 5.03
N HIS A 24 22.19 0.11 4.49
CA HIS A 24 21.80 -1.17 3.89
C HIS A 24 22.14 -2.38 4.76
N GLY A 25 21.22 -3.36 4.78
CA GLY A 25 21.45 -4.70 5.31
C GLY A 25 21.96 -5.65 4.23
N LYS A 26 22.80 -6.63 4.60
CA LYS A 26 23.40 -7.60 3.67
C LYS A 26 22.95 -9.04 3.94
N ASP A 27 22.49 -9.33 5.15
CA ASP A 27 22.23 -10.70 5.63
C ASP A 27 20.75 -10.96 5.93
N GLY A 28 19.88 -9.97 5.63
CA GLY A 28 18.46 -10.07 5.93
C GLY A 28 17.72 -11.08 5.04
N ARG A 29 16.51 -11.40 5.43
CA ARG A 29 15.70 -12.44 4.79
C ARG A 29 15.01 -11.97 3.51
N ILE A 30 14.90 -10.67 3.31
CA ILE A 30 14.22 -10.09 2.14
C ILE A 30 15.26 -9.52 1.19
N PRO A 31 15.52 -10.17 0.05
CA PRO A 31 16.39 -9.61 -0.98
C PRO A 31 15.77 -8.36 -1.58
N VAL A 32 16.62 -7.36 -1.82
CA VAL A 32 16.26 -6.08 -2.39
C VAL A 32 17.12 -5.84 -3.62
N ARG A 33 16.49 -5.47 -4.73
CA ARG A 33 17.15 -5.22 -6.02
C ARG A 33 16.54 -4.05 -6.74
N ARG A 34 17.29 -3.56 -7.73
CA ARG A 34 16.86 -2.51 -8.66
C ARG A 34 17.04 -2.97 -10.10
N ILE A 35 16.27 -2.40 -11.01
CA ILE A 35 16.49 -2.52 -12.46
C ILE A 35 17.00 -1.17 -12.93
N PHE A 36 18.27 -1.11 -13.32
CA PHE A 36 18.95 0.13 -13.67
C PHE A 36 18.60 0.60 -15.10
N PRO A 37 18.90 1.89 -15.45
CA PRO A 37 18.47 2.54 -16.69
C PRO A 37 18.82 1.83 -18.00
N ASP A 38 19.91 1.10 -18.04
CA ASP A 38 20.32 0.30 -19.20
C ASP A 38 19.28 -0.76 -19.58
N MET A 39 18.59 -1.30 -18.59
CA MET A 39 17.55 -2.32 -18.76
C MET A 39 16.13 -1.75 -18.91
N TRP A 40 15.94 -0.45 -18.84
CA TRP A 40 14.60 0.15 -18.93
C TRP A 40 14.04 0.08 -20.33
N ASN A 41 12.73 -0.14 -20.44
CA ASN A 41 12.00 -0.06 -21.71
C ASN A 41 11.86 1.40 -22.19
N GLY A 42 11.43 1.60 -23.44
CA GLY A 42 11.30 2.92 -24.04
C GLY A 42 10.44 3.89 -23.24
N HIS A 43 9.29 3.42 -22.70
CA HIS A 43 8.43 4.24 -21.86
C HIS A 43 9.13 4.70 -20.56
N ALA A 44 9.81 3.81 -19.85
CA ALA A 44 10.53 4.18 -18.63
C ALA A 44 11.66 5.17 -18.90
N LYS A 45 12.39 5.01 -20.01
CA LYS A 45 13.43 5.96 -20.45
C LYS A 45 12.85 7.33 -20.78
N ALA A 46 11.69 7.38 -21.45
CA ALA A 46 10.99 8.64 -21.74
C ALA A 46 10.47 9.33 -20.48
N VAL A 47 9.95 8.57 -19.51
CA VAL A 47 9.56 9.09 -18.18
C VAL A 47 10.75 9.66 -17.44
N ALA A 48 11.90 8.96 -17.42
CA ALA A 48 13.13 9.47 -16.81
C ALA A 48 13.58 10.80 -17.44
N LYS A 49 13.54 10.87 -18.76
CA LYS A 49 13.89 12.11 -19.49
C LYS A 49 12.91 13.24 -19.15
N ALA A 50 11.62 12.95 -19.02
CA ALA A 50 10.64 13.96 -18.62
C ALA A 50 10.87 14.47 -17.17
N PHE A 51 11.32 13.61 -16.25
CA PHE A 51 11.70 14.01 -14.90
C PHE A 51 12.98 14.89 -14.91
N GLU A 52 13.97 14.50 -15.70
CA GLU A 52 15.20 15.27 -15.89
C GLU A 52 14.90 16.67 -16.48
N ASP A 53 14.08 16.75 -17.54
CA ASP A 53 13.67 18.01 -18.18
C ASP A 53 12.83 18.89 -17.25
N ALA A 54 12.15 18.30 -16.27
CA ALA A 54 11.46 19.01 -15.19
C ALA A 54 12.40 19.45 -14.04
N GLY A 55 13.72 19.20 -14.16
CA GLY A 55 14.74 19.64 -13.21
C GLY A 55 15.03 18.69 -12.06
N PHE A 56 14.53 17.44 -12.09
CA PHE A 56 14.82 16.47 -11.05
C PHE A 56 16.10 15.70 -11.36
N PRO A 57 17.06 15.61 -10.41
CA PRO A 57 18.29 14.85 -10.60
C PRO A 57 18.03 13.33 -10.55
N PHE A 58 18.88 12.57 -11.23
CA PHE A 58 18.93 11.12 -11.07
C PHE A 58 19.63 10.74 -9.77
N ILE A 59 19.00 9.87 -8.99
CA ILE A 59 19.52 9.31 -7.76
C ILE A 59 19.67 7.79 -7.96
N GLN A 60 20.88 7.27 -7.79
CA GLN A 60 21.11 5.83 -7.99
C GLN A 60 20.39 4.96 -6.98
N ASP A 61 20.31 5.43 -5.74
CA ASP A 61 19.75 4.68 -4.61
C ASP A 61 18.61 5.44 -3.94
N GLN A 62 17.40 4.88 -4.04
CA GLN A 62 16.19 5.41 -3.41
C GLN A 62 16.35 5.60 -1.90
N ASN A 63 17.11 4.72 -1.24
CA ASN A 63 17.24 4.64 0.21
C ASN A 63 18.58 5.18 0.76
N GLY A 64 19.41 5.76 -0.10
CA GLY A 64 20.69 6.37 0.27
C GLY A 64 20.55 7.81 0.76
N ALA A 65 20.51 8.75 -0.17
CA ALA A 65 20.23 10.16 0.12
C ALA A 65 18.72 10.40 0.00
N PHE A 66 18.08 10.86 1.06
CA PHE A 66 16.61 11.08 1.06
C PHE A 66 16.24 12.45 0.44
N GLU A 67 16.79 12.75 -0.73
CA GLU A 67 16.64 14.00 -1.48
C GLU A 67 15.55 13.87 -2.57
N ASP A 68 15.10 15.01 -3.09
CA ASP A 68 14.22 15.05 -4.25
C ASP A 68 14.97 14.59 -5.50
N GLY A 69 14.35 13.72 -6.29
CA GLY A 69 14.94 13.17 -7.51
C GLY A 69 14.28 11.88 -7.95
N TYR A 70 14.61 11.42 -9.15
CA TYR A 70 14.11 10.16 -9.69
C TYR A 70 15.16 9.04 -9.62
N PHE A 71 14.69 7.82 -9.45
CA PHE A 71 15.54 6.67 -9.13
C PHE A 71 14.94 5.36 -9.65
N PRO A 72 15.79 4.31 -9.82
CA PRO A 72 15.34 2.94 -10.00
C PRO A 72 14.57 2.50 -8.75
N ILE A 73 13.33 2.03 -8.92
CA ILE A 73 12.55 1.62 -7.75
C ILE A 73 13.14 0.39 -7.08
N THR A 74 13.18 0.42 -5.76
CA THR A 74 13.64 -0.69 -4.93
C THR A 74 12.56 -1.77 -4.85
N ILE A 75 12.88 -3.01 -5.18
CA ILE A 75 11.95 -4.13 -5.24
C ILE A 75 12.43 -5.36 -4.48
N SER A 76 11.52 -6.02 -3.76
CA SER A 76 11.79 -7.29 -3.06
C SER A 76 11.72 -8.46 -4.02
N ASN A 77 12.85 -8.72 -4.68
CA ASN A 77 12.96 -9.70 -5.75
C ASN A 77 14.22 -10.52 -5.67
N LEU A 78 14.11 -11.80 -6.02
CA LEU A 78 15.24 -12.65 -6.37
C LEU A 78 15.00 -13.21 -7.76
N TYR A 79 15.95 -13.01 -8.66
CA TYR A 79 15.80 -13.26 -10.10
C TYR A 79 14.55 -12.53 -10.64
N ASP A 80 13.64 -13.23 -11.30
CA ASP A 80 12.38 -12.72 -11.85
C ASP A 80 11.18 -12.84 -10.90
N ARG A 81 11.40 -13.32 -9.66
CA ARG A 81 10.33 -13.62 -8.70
C ARG A 81 10.29 -12.65 -7.54
N ARG A 82 9.08 -12.25 -7.16
CA ARG A 82 8.87 -11.53 -5.89
C ARG A 82 9.20 -12.46 -4.72
N VAL A 83 9.95 -11.94 -3.76
CA VAL A 83 10.14 -12.58 -2.46
C VAL A 83 9.17 -11.94 -1.46
N SER A 84 8.12 -12.66 -1.14
CA SER A 84 7.16 -12.28 -0.09
C SER A 84 7.72 -12.62 1.29
N ALA A 85 7.08 -12.10 2.36
CA ALA A 85 7.40 -12.49 3.74
C ALA A 85 7.32 -14.03 3.91
N ALA A 86 6.32 -14.69 3.30
CA ALA A 86 6.22 -16.15 3.35
C ALA A 86 7.43 -16.87 2.73
N ILE A 87 7.99 -16.36 1.63
CA ILE A 87 9.17 -16.94 1.00
C ILE A 87 10.43 -16.64 1.82
N GLY A 88 10.58 -15.40 2.31
CA GLY A 88 11.76 -14.99 3.06
C GLY A 88 11.84 -15.57 4.46
N TYR A 89 10.71 -15.66 5.17
CA TYR A 89 10.67 -16.08 6.58
C TYR A 89 10.26 -17.54 6.78
N LEU A 90 9.45 -18.11 5.90
CA LEU A 90 9.02 -19.51 5.98
C LEU A 90 9.72 -20.35 4.91
N ASP A 91 11.05 -20.25 4.88
CA ASP A 91 11.90 -21.12 4.06
C ASP A 91 11.79 -22.60 4.50
N PRO A 92 12.26 -23.57 3.70
CA PRO A 92 12.15 -24.99 4.02
C PRO A 92 12.71 -25.36 5.39
N GLY A 93 13.84 -24.78 5.80
CA GLY A 93 14.45 -25.05 7.11
C GLY A 93 13.58 -24.53 8.26
N THR A 94 13.02 -23.33 8.11
CA THR A 94 12.11 -22.75 9.11
C THR A 94 10.84 -23.59 9.26
N ARG A 95 10.28 -24.10 8.15
CA ARG A 95 9.05 -24.94 8.17
C ARG A 95 9.25 -26.30 8.83
N LEU A 96 10.48 -26.80 8.93
CA LEU A 96 10.81 -28.08 9.54
C LEU A 96 11.15 -27.97 11.04
N ARG A 97 11.04 -26.80 11.64
CA ARG A 97 11.34 -26.60 13.07
C ARG A 97 10.25 -27.25 13.93
N ASP A 98 10.65 -28.05 14.92
CA ASP A 98 9.75 -28.78 15.82
C ASP A 98 8.86 -27.84 16.67
N ASN A 99 9.32 -26.61 16.91
CA ASN A 99 8.60 -25.61 17.69
C ASN A 99 7.70 -24.69 16.82
N LEU A 100 7.49 -25.01 15.52
CA LEU A 100 6.64 -24.24 14.62
C LEU A 100 5.55 -25.10 14.01
N THR A 101 4.28 -24.77 14.29
CA THR A 101 3.13 -25.37 13.64
C THR A 101 2.45 -24.33 12.73
N ILE A 102 2.27 -24.66 11.45
CA ILE A 102 1.57 -23.81 10.48
C ILE A 102 0.25 -24.50 10.13
N SER A 103 -0.87 -23.91 10.56
CA SER A 103 -2.21 -24.38 10.24
C SER A 103 -2.77 -23.55 9.08
N ALA A 104 -2.60 -24.04 7.85
CA ALA A 104 -3.19 -23.44 6.67
C ALA A 104 -4.70 -23.74 6.58
N GLU A 105 -5.43 -23.02 5.71
CA GLU A 105 -6.89 -23.17 5.53
C GLU A 105 -7.67 -23.07 6.86
N THR A 106 -7.19 -22.18 7.74
CA THR A 106 -7.71 -21.95 9.07
C THR A 106 -8.21 -20.52 9.19
N GLN A 107 -9.54 -20.36 9.27
CA GLN A 107 -10.19 -19.06 9.43
C GLN A 107 -10.41 -18.79 10.91
N VAL A 108 -9.74 -17.77 11.46
CA VAL A 108 -10.00 -17.30 12.83
C VAL A 108 -11.35 -16.56 12.87
N GLU A 109 -12.24 -17.02 13.73
CA GLU A 109 -13.58 -16.47 13.93
C GLU A 109 -13.64 -15.45 15.07
N GLY A 110 -12.81 -15.64 16.11
CA GLY A 110 -12.80 -14.77 17.28
C GLY A 110 -11.64 -15.08 18.24
N LEU A 111 -11.48 -14.18 19.20
CA LEU A 111 -10.54 -14.32 20.31
C LEU A 111 -11.29 -14.91 21.52
N LEU A 112 -10.60 -15.73 22.32
CA LEU A 112 -11.12 -16.36 23.54
C LEU A 112 -10.57 -15.61 24.77
N PHE A 113 -11.47 -15.27 25.70
CA PHE A 113 -11.13 -14.54 26.92
C PHE A 113 -11.55 -15.25 28.19
N GLU A 114 -10.75 -15.13 29.23
CA GLU A 114 -11.07 -15.43 30.62
C GLU A 114 -10.86 -14.13 31.43
N GLY A 115 -11.99 -13.49 31.80
CA GLY A 115 -11.95 -12.12 32.31
C GLY A 115 -11.34 -11.16 31.27
N ALA A 116 -10.34 -10.40 31.66
CA ALA A 116 -9.61 -9.48 30.77
C ALA A 116 -8.34 -10.10 30.13
N ARG A 117 -8.17 -11.42 30.19
CA ARG A 117 -7.01 -12.10 29.59
C ARG A 117 -7.44 -12.88 28.34
N CYS A 118 -6.75 -12.62 27.22
CA CYS A 118 -6.86 -13.46 26.02
C CYS A 118 -6.15 -14.79 26.28
N VAL A 119 -6.88 -15.90 26.08
CA VAL A 119 -6.41 -17.27 26.35
C VAL A 119 -6.37 -18.15 25.10
N GLY A 120 -6.68 -17.61 23.94
CA GLY A 120 -6.66 -18.37 22.69
C GLY A 120 -7.50 -17.78 21.58
N VAL A 121 -7.72 -18.58 20.56
CA VAL A 121 -8.57 -18.23 19.41
C VAL A 121 -9.55 -19.34 19.08
N LYS A 122 -10.74 -18.94 18.64
CA LYS A 122 -11.72 -19.79 18.00
C LYS A 122 -11.51 -19.71 16.49
N ALA A 123 -11.40 -20.84 15.82
CA ALA A 123 -11.13 -20.90 14.40
C ALA A 123 -11.91 -22.01 13.70
N ARG A 124 -11.99 -21.94 12.40
CA ARG A 124 -12.54 -22.99 11.52
C ARG A 124 -11.43 -23.60 10.70
N VAL A 125 -11.10 -24.83 10.99
CA VAL A 125 -10.08 -25.61 10.30
C VAL A 125 -10.79 -26.57 9.34
N GLN A 126 -10.59 -26.41 8.04
CA GLN A 126 -11.26 -27.22 7.01
C GLN A 126 -12.78 -27.38 7.24
N GLY A 127 -13.44 -26.27 7.64
CA GLY A 127 -14.87 -26.24 7.91
C GLY A 127 -15.31 -26.71 9.30
N ARG A 128 -14.40 -27.21 10.15
CA ARG A 128 -14.70 -27.66 11.52
C ARG A 128 -14.31 -26.57 12.53
N GLU A 129 -15.21 -26.28 13.46
CA GLU A 129 -14.92 -25.40 14.58
C GLU A 129 -13.85 -26.00 15.49
N THR A 130 -12.84 -25.22 15.86
CA THR A 130 -11.69 -25.66 16.65
C THR A 130 -11.24 -24.50 17.54
N GLU A 131 -10.92 -24.79 18.79
CA GLU A 131 -10.28 -23.82 19.69
C GLU A 131 -8.79 -24.14 19.80
N PHE A 132 -7.98 -23.08 19.69
CA PHE A 132 -6.56 -23.12 20.02
C PHE A 132 -6.36 -22.30 21.28
N ARG A 133 -5.97 -22.97 22.36
CA ARG A 133 -5.74 -22.34 23.67
C ARG A 133 -4.25 -22.24 23.99
N LEU A 134 -3.88 -21.18 24.69
CA LEU A 134 -2.53 -21.01 25.21
C LEU A 134 -2.25 -22.08 26.26
N GLY A 135 -1.13 -22.78 26.12
CA GLY A 135 -0.73 -23.85 27.07
C GLY A 135 -0.10 -23.35 28.36
N GLU A 136 0.37 -22.10 28.39
CA GLU A 136 1.10 -21.50 29.50
C GLU A 136 0.54 -20.13 29.90
N ALA A 137 0.71 -19.79 31.18
CA ALA A 137 0.26 -18.49 31.70
C ALA A 137 0.99 -17.29 31.05
N ARG A 138 2.18 -17.49 30.48
CA ARG A 138 2.96 -16.46 29.77
C ARG A 138 2.68 -16.43 28.27
N GLY A 139 1.92 -17.37 27.74
CA GLY A 139 1.56 -17.39 26.32
C GLY A 139 0.78 -16.14 25.90
N GLU A 140 0.94 -15.72 24.66
CA GLU A 140 0.26 -14.57 24.08
C GLU A 140 -0.35 -14.93 22.72
N VAL A 141 -1.49 -14.31 22.40
CA VAL A 141 -2.06 -14.30 21.05
C VAL A 141 -1.52 -13.06 20.34
N VAL A 142 -0.97 -13.24 19.14
CA VAL A 142 -0.50 -12.15 18.28
C VAL A 142 -1.42 -12.03 17.08
N VAL A 143 -2.16 -10.94 16.98
CA VAL A 143 -3.02 -10.62 15.83
C VAL A 143 -2.19 -9.88 14.78
N SER A 144 -2.16 -10.42 13.56
CA SER A 144 -1.44 -9.84 12.41
C SER A 144 -2.29 -9.89 11.14
N SER A 145 -3.56 -9.48 11.27
CA SER A 145 -4.57 -9.56 10.20
C SER A 145 -4.64 -8.31 9.33
N GLY A 146 -3.72 -7.38 9.52
CA GLY A 146 -3.62 -6.12 8.77
C GLY A 146 -4.58 -5.03 9.26
N ALA A 147 -4.41 -3.83 8.72
CA ALA A 147 -5.08 -2.63 9.21
C ALA A 147 -6.62 -2.63 9.11
N ILE A 148 -7.21 -3.58 8.41
CA ILE A 148 -8.67 -3.72 8.29
C ILE A 148 -9.20 -4.80 9.23
N HIS A 149 -8.58 -5.96 9.25
CA HIS A 149 -9.11 -7.09 10.04
C HIS A 149 -8.57 -7.17 11.46
N SER A 150 -7.39 -6.63 11.77
CA SER A 150 -6.91 -6.59 13.17
C SER A 150 -7.83 -5.76 14.08
N PRO A 151 -8.21 -4.51 13.74
CA PRO A 151 -9.21 -3.81 14.53
C PRO A 151 -10.58 -4.51 14.55
N ALA A 152 -10.99 -5.15 13.44
CA ALA A 152 -12.26 -5.89 13.39
C ALA A 152 -12.28 -7.09 14.37
N HIS A 153 -11.14 -7.80 14.54
CA HIS A 153 -11.01 -8.85 15.54
C HIS A 153 -11.12 -8.30 16.97
N LEU A 154 -10.47 -7.17 17.27
CA LEU A 154 -10.55 -6.52 18.57
C LEU A 154 -12.00 -6.06 18.87
N LEU A 155 -12.64 -5.39 17.92
CA LEU A 155 -14.03 -4.92 18.06
C LEU A 155 -15.00 -6.09 18.31
N ARG A 156 -14.91 -7.18 17.53
CA ARG A 156 -15.76 -8.38 17.72
C ARG A 156 -15.54 -9.05 19.08
N ALA A 157 -14.32 -8.93 19.62
CA ALA A 157 -13.97 -9.47 20.93
C ALA A 157 -14.41 -8.56 22.09
N GLY A 158 -15.02 -7.41 21.83
CA GLY A 158 -15.43 -6.48 22.87
C GLY A 158 -14.35 -5.50 23.33
N ILE A 159 -13.33 -5.27 22.49
CA ILE A 159 -12.25 -4.31 22.72
C ILE A 159 -12.41 -3.16 21.73
N GLY A 160 -12.81 -1.99 22.20
CA GLY A 160 -13.07 -0.84 21.31
C GLY A 160 -13.93 0.23 21.96
N PRO A 161 -14.50 1.18 21.18
CA PRO A 161 -15.43 2.19 21.66
C PRO A 161 -16.66 1.54 22.31
N ALA A 162 -16.80 1.69 23.62
CA ALA A 162 -17.83 0.99 24.39
C ALA A 162 -19.27 1.30 23.95
N GLY A 163 -19.52 2.52 23.40
CA GLY A 163 -20.83 2.90 22.85
C GLY A 163 -21.19 2.04 21.66
N ASP A 164 -20.32 2.05 20.64
CA ASP A 164 -20.51 1.32 19.37
C ASP A 164 -20.66 -0.19 19.60
N LEU A 165 -19.88 -0.74 20.54
CA LEU A 165 -19.94 -2.17 20.87
C LEU A 165 -21.29 -2.55 21.47
N ARG A 166 -21.81 -1.74 22.42
CA ARG A 166 -23.13 -1.99 23.04
C ARG A 166 -24.27 -1.89 22.04
N GLU A 167 -24.22 -0.95 21.09
CA GLU A 167 -25.21 -0.83 20.03
C GLU A 167 -25.30 -2.10 19.16
N LEU A 168 -24.18 -2.80 18.97
CA LEU A 168 -24.12 -4.08 18.25
C LEU A 168 -24.44 -5.29 19.15
N GLY A 169 -24.75 -5.08 20.44
CA GLY A 169 -24.97 -6.16 21.40
C GLY A 169 -23.70 -6.95 21.72
N ILE A 170 -22.52 -6.32 21.63
CA ILE A 170 -21.24 -6.90 21.99
C ILE A 170 -20.91 -6.53 23.43
N GLU A 171 -20.58 -7.53 24.25
CA GLU A 171 -20.10 -7.32 25.61
C GLU A 171 -18.75 -6.59 25.61
N VAL A 172 -18.62 -5.55 26.42
CA VAL A 172 -17.40 -4.73 26.48
C VAL A 172 -16.41 -5.36 27.45
N ILE A 173 -15.31 -5.91 26.93
CA ILE A 173 -14.19 -6.40 27.74
C ILE A 173 -13.28 -5.23 28.12
N ALA A 174 -12.93 -4.36 27.16
CA ALA A 174 -12.13 -3.18 27.40
C ALA A 174 -12.58 -1.99 26.55
N ASN A 175 -12.77 -0.83 27.19
CA ASN A 175 -13.06 0.41 26.49
C ASN A 175 -11.75 1.02 25.96
N VAL A 176 -11.48 0.81 24.66
CA VAL A 176 -10.30 1.31 23.95
C VAL A 176 -10.77 2.12 22.73
N PRO A 177 -11.07 3.42 22.90
CA PRO A 177 -11.74 4.23 21.87
C PRO A 177 -11.01 4.32 20.53
N GLY A 178 -9.68 4.13 20.52
CA GLY A 178 -8.86 4.23 19.31
C GLY A 178 -8.96 3.04 18.36
N VAL A 179 -9.57 1.92 18.77
CA VAL A 179 -9.67 0.74 17.89
C VAL A 179 -10.52 1.05 16.67
N GLY A 180 -9.94 0.82 15.49
CA GLY A 180 -10.57 1.10 14.21
C GLY A 180 -10.52 2.57 13.78
N GLN A 181 -10.06 3.49 14.64
CA GLN A 181 -9.93 4.90 14.33
C GLN A 181 -8.62 5.23 13.61
N ARG A 182 -8.60 6.39 12.92
CA ARG A 182 -7.41 6.90 12.23
C ARG A 182 -6.89 5.96 11.12
N LEU A 183 -7.77 5.32 10.38
CA LEU A 183 -7.37 4.62 9.16
C LEU A 183 -6.72 5.62 8.20
N MET A 184 -5.46 5.41 7.87
CA MET A 184 -4.71 6.22 6.92
C MET A 184 -4.25 5.37 5.74
N ASP A 185 -4.17 5.99 4.57
CA ASP A 185 -3.52 5.48 3.36
C ASP A 185 -3.00 6.69 2.56
N HIS A 186 -2.12 6.48 1.61
CA HIS A 186 -1.62 7.53 0.73
C HIS A 186 -2.63 7.80 -0.39
N PRO A 187 -3.29 8.97 -0.43
CA PRO A 187 -4.17 9.32 -1.54
C PRO A 187 -3.37 9.51 -2.82
N SER A 188 -3.91 9.04 -3.94
CA SER A 188 -3.22 9.07 -5.22
C SER A 188 -4.13 9.42 -6.39
N ILE A 189 -3.51 9.94 -7.45
CA ILE A 189 -4.14 10.25 -8.73
C ILE A 189 -3.19 9.90 -9.88
N SER A 190 -3.71 9.60 -11.06
CA SER A 190 -2.91 9.24 -12.23
C SER A 190 -3.30 10.01 -13.48
N VAL A 191 -2.29 10.32 -14.30
CA VAL A 191 -2.46 10.67 -15.70
C VAL A 191 -1.85 9.56 -16.54
N SER A 192 -2.65 8.99 -17.44
CA SER A 192 -2.27 7.86 -18.28
C SER A 192 -2.16 8.25 -19.74
N SER A 193 -1.48 7.42 -20.54
CA SER A 193 -1.35 7.58 -21.98
C SER A 193 -1.21 6.22 -22.67
N PHE A 194 -1.47 6.18 -23.96
CA PHE A 194 -1.18 5.02 -24.77
C PHE A 194 0.32 4.92 -25.03
N ILE A 195 0.91 3.76 -24.76
CA ILE A 195 2.32 3.46 -25.03
C ILE A 195 2.46 2.96 -26.46
N LYS A 196 3.30 3.62 -27.26
CA LYS A 196 3.62 3.18 -28.63
C LYS A 196 4.26 1.79 -28.59
N PRO A 197 4.05 0.93 -29.61
CA PRO A 197 4.52 -0.45 -29.59
C PRO A 197 6.01 -0.63 -29.26
N GLU A 198 6.87 0.22 -29.82
CA GLU A 198 8.33 0.20 -29.63
C GLU A 198 8.79 0.59 -28.21
N ALA A 199 7.94 1.25 -27.44
CA ALA A 199 8.26 1.71 -26.10
C ALA A 199 7.71 0.80 -24.98
N ARG A 200 6.95 -0.24 -25.31
CA ARG A 200 6.34 -1.17 -24.35
C ARG A 200 7.37 -2.02 -23.63
N LEU A 201 6.92 -2.67 -22.56
CA LEU A 201 7.72 -3.67 -21.84
C LEU A 201 8.11 -4.81 -22.79
N ASN A 202 9.31 -5.34 -22.57
CA ASN A 202 9.82 -6.52 -23.26
C ASN A 202 9.86 -7.73 -22.31
N ASP A 203 10.24 -8.90 -22.82
CA ASP A 203 10.30 -10.14 -22.05
C ASP A 203 11.35 -10.13 -20.92
N LEU A 204 12.37 -9.26 -21.01
CA LEU A 204 13.43 -9.15 -20.00
C LEU A 204 12.99 -8.37 -18.77
N THR A 205 12.14 -7.35 -18.95
CA THR A 205 11.70 -6.49 -17.87
C THR A 205 10.18 -6.56 -17.70
N ARG A 206 9.68 -7.63 -17.10
CA ARG A 206 8.24 -7.83 -16.88
C ARG A 206 7.64 -6.93 -15.80
N ARG A 207 8.44 -6.06 -15.18
CA ARG A 207 8.02 -5.18 -14.10
C ARG A 207 7.23 -4.01 -14.64
N HIS A 208 6.10 -3.75 -14.02
CA HIS A 208 5.22 -2.66 -14.41
C HIS A 208 5.73 -1.28 -13.94
N ILE A 209 6.55 -1.22 -12.89
CA ILE A 209 7.20 0.00 -12.38
C ILE A 209 8.70 -0.25 -12.32
N LEU A 210 9.48 0.58 -13.00
CA LEU A 210 10.94 0.48 -13.06
C LEU A 210 11.63 1.67 -12.38
N LEU A 211 10.97 2.83 -12.39
CA LEU A 211 11.46 4.06 -11.78
C LEU A 211 10.36 4.79 -11.04
N ALA A 212 10.77 5.64 -10.13
CA ALA A 212 9.90 6.58 -9.45
C ALA A 212 10.62 7.90 -9.19
N LEU A 213 9.85 8.92 -8.84
CA LEU A 213 10.30 10.24 -8.43
C LEU A 213 9.80 10.52 -7.02
N ARG A 214 10.67 11.00 -6.15
CA ARG A 214 10.31 11.67 -4.90
C ARG A 214 10.50 13.16 -5.07
N TYR A 215 9.54 13.98 -4.64
CA TYR A 215 9.68 15.42 -4.69
C TYR A 215 8.93 16.10 -3.54
N SER A 216 9.35 17.34 -3.26
CA SER A 216 8.74 18.21 -2.27
C SER A 216 7.72 19.11 -2.96
N SER A 217 6.45 19.05 -2.54
CA SER A 217 5.39 19.86 -3.14
C SER A 217 5.54 21.35 -2.80
N GLY A 218 6.04 21.68 -1.60
CA GLY A 218 6.08 23.04 -1.07
C GLY A 218 4.70 23.59 -0.69
N ILE A 219 3.64 22.76 -0.68
CA ILE A 219 2.24 23.17 -0.48
C ILE A 219 1.79 22.80 0.94
N GLY A 220 1.01 23.70 1.55
CA GLY A 220 0.32 23.44 2.81
C GLY A 220 1.24 23.20 4.02
N GLY A 221 2.50 23.65 3.96
CA GLY A 221 3.49 23.41 5.01
C GLY A 221 3.94 21.94 5.12
N ALA A 222 3.77 21.16 4.05
CA ALA A 222 4.23 19.78 4.00
C ALA A 222 5.76 19.70 4.13
N PRO A 223 6.29 18.71 4.86
CA PRO A 223 7.73 18.52 4.95
C PRO A 223 8.31 18.02 3.62
N ALA A 224 9.63 18.19 3.43
CA ALA A 224 10.32 17.77 2.22
C ALA A 224 10.09 16.27 1.89
N GLY A 225 10.06 15.94 0.59
CA GLY A 225 9.85 14.58 0.09
C GLY A 225 8.44 14.05 0.37
N ASP A 226 7.43 14.91 0.41
CA ASP A 226 6.05 14.56 0.73
C ASP A 226 5.29 13.88 -0.42
N MET A 227 5.82 13.94 -1.63
CA MET A 227 5.19 13.39 -2.85
C MET A 227 6.02 12.27 -3.47
N PHE A 228 5.32 11.27 -4.01
CA PHE A 228 5.92 10.16 -4.74
C PHE A 228 5.21 9.95 -6.07
N VAL A 229 5.97 9.80 -7.17
CA VAL A 229 5.41 9.52 -8.50
C VAL A 229 5.99 8.22 -9.04
N ALA A 230 5.14 7.26 -9.33
CA ALA A 230 5.55 6.03 -10.00
C ALA A 230 5.40 6.15 -11.52
N GLY A 231 6.46 5.79 -12.25
CA GLY A 231 6.42 5.60 -13.71
C GLY A 231 5.93 4.19 -14.03
N VAL A 232 4.65 4.05 -14.38
CA VAL A 232 3.97 2.77 -14.60
C VAL A 232 3.99 2.43 -16.08
N SER A 233 4.76 1.42 -16.49
CA SER A 233 4.87 0.97 -17.89
C SER A 233 3.87 -0.11 -18.28
N LYS A 234 3.00 -0.53 -17.36
CA LYS A 234 1.93 -1.51 -17.57
C LYS A 234 0.88 -1.35 -16.48
N SER A 235 -0.33 -0.96 -16.86
CA SER A 235 -1.39 -0.63 -15.90
C SER A 235 -2.18 -1.83 -15.38
N ALA A 236 -2.24 -2.96 -16.14
CA ALA A 236 -2.98 -4.16 -15.75
C ALA A 236 -2.41 -5.43 -16.40
N TRP A 237 -2.92 -6.60 -15.97
CA TRP A 237 -2.50 -7.93 -16.45
C TRP A 237 -2.91 -8.24 -17.90
N HIS A 238 -3.94 -7.58 -18.43
CA HIS A 238 -4.53 -7.85 -19.73
C HIS A 238 -3.92 -6.98 -20.85
N ALA A 239 -4.20 -7.33 -22.11
CA ALA A 239 -3.59 -6.70 -23.28
C ALA A 239 -3.72 -5.16 -23.33
N VAL A 240 -4.88 -4.60 -22.96
CA VAL A 240 -5.04 -3.14 -22.85
C VAL A 240 -4.11 -2.57 -21.78
N GLY A 241 -3.95 -3.26 -20.66
CA GLY A 241 -3.03 -2.81 -19.59
C GLY A 241 -1.57 -2.74 -20.03
N GLU A 242 -1.15 -3.58 -20.98
CA GLU A 242 0.20 -3.56 -21.57
C GLU A 242 0.42 -2.38 -22.50
N GLN A 243 -0.65 -1.76 -22.98
CA GLN A 243 -0.62 -0.63 -23.88
C GLN A 243 -0.80 0.72 -23.18
N ILE A 244 -1.13 0.73 -21.88
CA ILE A 244 -1.39 1.94 -21.12
C ILE A 244 -0.30 2.14 -20.07
N GLY A 245 0.44 3.24 -20.23
CA GLY A 245 1.37 3.77 -19.25
C GLY A 245 0.73 4.83 -18.38
N SER A 246 1.29 5.06 -17.20
CA SER A 246 0.77 6.06 -16.27
C SER A 246 1.90 6.72 -15.49
N LEU A 247 1.71 8.00 -15.18
CA LEU A 247 2.38 8.66 -14.07
C LEU A 247 1.39 8.70 -12.91
N LEU A 248 1.68 7.99 -11.83
CA LEU A 248 0.84 7.90 -10.64
C LEU A 248 1.49 8.68 -9.51
N ALA A 249 0.88 9.81 -9.12
CA ALA A 249 1.30 10.58 -7.95
C ALA A 249 0.54 10.13 -6.71
N ALA A 250 1.26 10.01 -5.60
CA ALA A 250 0.71 9.73 -4.28
C ALA A 250 1.26 10.74 -3.25
N VAL A 251 0.40 11.17 -2.34
CA VAL A 251 0.77 12.00 -1.20
C VAL A 251 1.33 11.09 -0.11
N TYR A 252 2.65 10.99 0.04
CA TYR A 252 3.28 10.11 1.01
C TYR A 252 3.30 10.66 2.44
N LYS A 253 3.20 11.98 2.62
CA LYS A 253 3.02 12.60 3.93
C LYS A 253 1.63 13.23 4.01
N THR A 254 0.61 12.37 4.05
CA THR A 254 -0.79 12.80 4.12
C THR A 254 -1.13 13.41 5.48
N PHE A 255 -2.03 14.39 5.46
CA PHE A 255 -2.65 14.99 6.64
C PHE A 255 -4.06 14.42 6.89
N SER A 256 -4.63 13.67 5.96
CA SER A 256 -5.95 13.05 6.10
C SER A 256 -5.88 11.84 7.04
N GLU A 257 -6.49 11.97 8.22
CA GLU A 257 -6.39 11.00 9.31
C GLU A 257 -7.73 10.63 9.94
N THR A 258 -8.83 10.97 9.27
CA THR A 258 -10.19 10.73 9.80
C THR A 258 -10.82 9.44 9.28
N GLY A 259 -10.04 8.58 8.62
CA GLY A 259 -10.52 7.27 8.19
C GLY A 259 -10.81 6.35 9.35
N GLN A 260 -11.67 5.34 9.14
CA GLN A 260 -12.08 4.42 10.19
C GLN A 260 -12.49 3.05 9.68
N VAL A 261 -12.36 2.06 10.56
CA VAL A 261 -12.88 0.70 10.40
C VAL A 261 -13.90 0.45 11.50
N LYS A 262 -15.11 0.09 11.11
CA LYS A 262 -16.23 -0.22 12.04
C LYS A 262 -16.82 -1.58 11.72
N LEU A 263 -17.53 -2.16 12.67
CA LEU A 263 -18.34 -3.34 12.41
C LEU A 263 -19.72 -2.93 11.86
N ALA A 264 -20.17 -3.65 10.83
CA ALA A 264 -21.57 -3.62 10.40
C ALA A 264 -22.46 -4.49 11.32
N THR A 265 -21.89 -5.56 11.86
CA THR A 265 -22.55 -6.56 12.70
C THR A 265 -21.51 -7.36 13.48
N ARG A 266 -21.95 -8.06 14.52
CA ARG A 266 -21.10 -8.97 15.29
C ARG A 266 -20.72 -10.26 14.54
N ASP A 267 -21.40 -10.58 13.43
CA ASP A 267 -21.07 -11.80 12.64
C ASP A 267 -19.69 -11.64 12.01
N TRP A 268 -18.79 -12.58 12.32
CA TRP A 268 -17.42 -12.59 11.80
C TRP A 268 -17.34 -12.77 10.27
N ARG A 269 -18.40 -13.29 9.64
CA ARG A 269 -18.48 -13.45 8.17
C ARG A 269 -18.76 -12.15 7.44
N ALA A 270 -19.32 -11.16 8.13
CA ALA A 270 -19.57 -9.88 7.52
C ALA A 270 -18.27 -9.05 7.46
N GLU A 271 -18.00 -8.47 6.28
CA GLU A 271 -16.88 -7.56 6.14
C GLU A 271 -17.10 -6.29 7.01
N PRO A 272 -16.05 -5.73 7.59
CA PRO A 272 -16.14 -4.46 8.29
C PRO A 272 -16.48 -3.32 7.32
N ILE A 273 -17.09 -2.25 7.84
CA ILE A 273 -17.24 -0.99 7.11
C ILE A 273 -15.90 -0.27 7.14
N VAL A 274 -15.40 0.10 5.95
CA VAL A 274 -14.10 0.76 5.78
C VAL A 274 -14.29 2.10 5.12
N GLU A 275 -14.02 3.18 5.86
CA GLU A 275 -14.13 4.55 5.39
C GLU A 275 -12.73 5.19 5.39
N PHE A 276 -12.14 5.35 4.21
CA PHE A 276 -10.76 5.88 4.10
C PHE A 276 -10.66 7.39 4.32
N ASN A 277 -11.65 8.17 3.88
CA ASN A 277 -11.67 9.63 3.99
C ASN A 277 -10.36 10.30 3.53
N LEU A 278 -9.80 9.83 2.39
CA LEU A 278 -8.46 10.15 1.89
C LEU A 278 -8.18 11.63 1.66
N LEU A 279 -9.21 12.44 1.48
CA LEU A 279 -9.12 13.89 1.22
C LEU A 279 -9.87 14.69 2.28
N SER A 280 -9.87 14.20 3.52
CA SER A 280 -10.48 14.91 4.65
C SER A 280 -9.71 16.19 5.02
N ASP A 281 -8.43 16.27 4.69
CA ASP A 281 -7.63 17.48 4.79
C ASP A 281 -7.44 18.11 3.40
N ARG A 282 -7.77 19.40 3.26
CA ARG A 282 -7.70 20.14 1.99
C ARG A 282 -6.28 20.21 1.44
N ARG A 283 -5.26 20.20 2.29
CA ARG A 283 -3.85 20.22 1.87
C ARG A 283 -3.49 19.00 1.02
N ASP A 284 -4.11 17.85 1.26
CA ASP A 284 -3.89 16.64 0.45
C ASP A 284 -4.52 16.77 -0.93
N LEU A 285 -5.72 17.38 -1.00
CA LEU A 285 -6.39 17.68 -2.26
C LEU A 285 -5.58 18.65 -3.11
N GLU A 286 -5.12 19.76 -2.53
CA GLU A 286 -4.33 20.79 -3.21
C GLU A 286 -3.03 20.21 -3.79
N ARG A 287 -2.36 19.32 -3.05
CA ARG A 287 -1.17 18.62 -3.54
C ARG A 287 -1.48 17.65 -4.68
N LEU A 288 -2.63 16.95 -4.64
CA LEU A 288 -3.04 16.11 -5.78
C LEU A 288 -3.45 16.94 -7.00
N MET A 289 -4.04 18.12 -6.83
CA MET A 289 -4.34 19.04 -7.94
C MET A 289 -3.05 19.55 -8.61
N ASP A 290 -2.07 19.98 -7.82
CA ASP A 290 -0.75 20.37 -8.33
C ASP A 290 -0.04 19.21 -9.02
N ALA A 291 -0.03 18.03 -8.38
CA ALA A 291 0.53 16.82 -8.96
C ALA A 291 -0.11 16.48 -10.30
N PHE A 292 -1.44 16.48 -10.41
CA PHE A 292 -2.13 16.19 -11.66
C PHE A 292 -1.68 17.12 -12.80
N ARG A 293 -1.54 18.44 -12.53
CA ARG A 293 -1.05 19.40 -13.52
C ARG A 293 0.40 19.14 -13.92
N ARG A 294 1.28 18.87 -12.96
CA ARG A 294 2.68 18.51 -13.25
C ARG A 294 2.76 17.26 -14.12
N LEU A 295 2.04 16.20 -13.74
CA LEU A 295 2.00 14.97 -14.51
C LEU A 295 1.39 15.19 -15.90
N GLY A 296 0.34 16.00 -15.99
CA GLY A 296 -0.28 16.35 -17.26
C GLY A 296 0.67 17.10 -18.19
N ALA A 297 1.44 18.06 -17.67
CA ALA A 297 2.46 18.78 -18.44
C ALA A 297 3.57 17.81 -18.91
N MET A 298 4.01 16.89 -18.06
CA MET A 298 4.98 15.86 -18.45
C MET A 298 4.44 14.95 -19.55
N GLN A 299 3.17 14.54 -19.48
CA GLN A 299 2.54 13.64 -20.47
C GLN A 299 2.48 14.23 -21.88
N VAL A 300 2.46 15.55 -22.01
CA VAL A 300 2.48 16.25 -23.31
C VAL A 300 3.86 16.80 -23.68
N SER A 301 4.90 16.55 -22.86
CA SER A 301 6.27 16.96 -23.15
C SER A 301 6.84 16.26 -24.39
N ALA A 302 7.86 16.84 -25.00
CA ALA A 302 8.59 16.24 -26.12
C ALA A 302 9.13 14.85 -25.75
N ALA A 303 9.73 14.71 -24.56
CA ALA A 303 10.31 13.45 -24.09
C ALA A 303 9.28 12.30 -24.03
N LEU A 304 8.12 12.53 -23.40
CA LEU A 304 7.08 11.50 -23.32
C LEU A 304 6.36 11.28 -24.65
N SER A 305 6.20 12.30 -25.48
CA SER A 305 5.55 12.20 -26.77
C SER A 305 6.32 11.30 -27.76
N GLU A 306 7.61 11.04 -27.54
CA GLU A 306 8.37 10.05 -28.32
C GLU A 306 7.85 8.63 -28.06
N ALA A 307 7.50 8.29 -26.82
CA ALA A 307 7.12 6.96 -26.38
C ALA A 307 5.61 6.75 -26.22
N THR A 308 4.83 7.84 -26.11
CA THR A 308 3.40 7.79 -25.79
C THR A 308 2.56 8.69 -26.70
N SER A 309 1.23 8.54 -26.62
CA SER A 309 0.26 9.44 -27.23
C SER A 309 -1.07 9.43 -26.47
N ASP A 310 -1.95 10.38 -26.83
CA ASP A 310 -3.33 10.43 -26.36
C ASP A 310 -3.45 10.39 -24.82
N PRO A 311 -2.92 11.38 -24.10
CA PRO A 311 -3.00 11.44 -22.64
C PRO A 311 -4.44 11.59 -22.15
N PHE A 312 -4.74 10.95 -21.02
CA PHE A 312 -6.09 10.96 -20.44
C PHE A 312 -6.06 10.85 -18.90
N PRO A 313 -7.08 11.40 -18.21
CA PRO A 313 -7.21 11.24 -16.76
C PRO A 313 -7.59 9.79 -16.43
N ALA A 314 -6.81 9.15 -15.57
CA ALA A 314 -7.07 7.77 -15.17
C ALA A 314 -7.84 7.73 -13.84
N SER A 315 -8.86 6.87 -13.79
CA SER A 315 -9.64 6.62 -12.58
C SER A 315 -9.95 5.13 -12.45
N TYR A 316 -10.06 4.67 -11.20
CA TYR A 316 -10.36 3.27 -10.91
C TYR A 316 -11.88 3.05 -10.79
N THR A 317 -12.61 3.33 -11.89
CA THR A 317 -14.06 3.22 -11.96
C THR A 317 -14.55 1.78 -11.78
N GLU A 318 -15.86 1.61 -11.56
CA GLU A 318 -16.46 0.28 -11.47
C GLU A 318 -16.27 -0.53 -12.76
N ARG A 319 -16.27 0.14 -13.92
CA ARG A 319 -15.96 -0.47 -15.23
C ARG A 319 -14.55 -1.04 -15.26
N VAL A 320 -13.57 -0.24 -14.83
CA VAL A 320 -12.16 -0.67 -14.74
C VAL A 320 -12.00 -1.84 -13.76
N ARG A 321 -12.66 -1.79 -12.60
CA ARG A 321 -12.66 -2.90 -11.63
C ARG A 321 -13.24 -4.19 -12.22
N LYS A 322 -14.36 -4.12 -12.90
CA LYS A 322 -15.01 -5.29 -13.53
C LYS A 322 -14.13 -5.93 -14.61
N ILE A 323 -13.49 -5.11 -15.46
CA ILE A 323 -12.61 -5.63 -16.52
C ILE A 323 -11.27 -6.15 -15.97
N GLY A 324 -10.83 -5.63 -14.83
CA GLY A 324 -9.61 -6.06 -14.13
C GLY A 324 -9.68 -7.49 -13.54
N VAL A 325 -10.88 -8.06 -13.38
CA VAL A 325 -11.05 -9.43 -12.89
C VAL A 325 -10.47 -10.44 -13.88
N VAL A 326 -9.58 -11.32 -13.38
CA VAL A 326 -8.91 -12.34 -14.22
C VAL A 326 -9.88 -13.45 -14.59
N ASN A 327 -10.34 -13.45 -15.84
CA ASN A 327 -11.17 -14.50 -16.42
C ASN A 327 -11.09 -14.50 -17.96
N ALA A 328 -11.53 -15.59 -18.60
CA ALA A 328 -11.46 -15.78 -20.06
C ALA A 328 -12.32 -14.76 -20.83
N ARG A 329 -13.44 -14.31 -20.26
CA ARG A 329 -14.30 -13.29 -20.89
C ARG A 329 -13.59 -11.95 -20.97
N ASN A 330 -13.04 -11.47 -19.85
CA ASN A 330 -12.33 -10.21 -19.78
C ASN A 330 -11.06 -10.24 -20.64
N LYS A 331 -10.36 -11.38 -20.67
CA LYS A 331 -9.22 -11.56 -21.59
C LYS A 331 -9.63 -11.29 -23.03
N ARG A 332 -10.70 -11.93 -23.53
CA ARG A 332 -11.19 -11.76 -24.92
C ARG A 332 -11.62 -10.31 -25.19
N ILE A 333 -12.35 -9.70 -24.28
CA ILE A 333 -12.78 -8.29 -24.43
C ILE A 333 -11.57 -7.37 -24.54
N THR A 334 -10.60 -7.51 -23.65
CA THR A 334 -9.40 -6.67 -23.65
C THR A 334 -8.48 -6.96 -24.82
N ASP A 335 -8.42 -8.18 -25.35
CA ASP A 335 -7.69 -8.53 -26.58
C ASP A 335 -8.29 -7.81 -27.81
N VAL A 336 -9.63 -7.67 -27.88
CA VAL A 336 -10.30 -6.92 -28.95
C VAL A 336 -10.04 -5.41 -28.82
N ILE A 337 -10.22 -4.86 -27.61
CA ILE A 337 -9.97 -3.43 -27.35
C ILE A 337 -8.51 -3.07 -27.64
N ALA A 338 -7.57 -3.93 -27.29
CA ALA A 338 -6.14 -3.73 -27.54
C ALA A 338 -5.84 -3.62 -29.04
N LYS A 339 -6.47 -4.43 -29.89
CA LYS A 339 -6.34 -4.33 -31.36
C LYS A 339 -6.89 -3.00 -31.90
N LEU A 340 -7.97 -2.49 -31.32
CA LEU A 340 -8.53 -1.18 -31.68
C LEU A 340 -7.60 -0.03 -31.27
N LEU A 341 -6.95 -0.14 -30.10
CA LEU A 341 -5.97 0.84 -29.63
C LEU A 341 -4.71 0.88 -30.51
N ASP A 342 -4.26 -0.25 -31.05
CA ASP A 342 -3.16 -0.32 -32.00
C ASP A 342 -3.52 0.13 -33.42
N GLY A 343 -4.80 0.42 -33.66
CA GLY A 343 -5.31 0.93 -34.93
C GLY A 343 -5.01 2.42 -35.18
N PRO A 344 -5.66 3.01 -36.18
CA PRO A 344 -5.48 4.43 -36.52
C PRO A 344 -5.73 5.37 -35.33
N SER A 345 -5.03 6.50 -35.28
CA SER A 345 -5.08 7.44 -34.15
C SER A 345 -6.48 7.95 -33.81
N TRP A 346 -7.34 8.17 -34.83
CA TRP A 346 -8.72 8.59 -34.60
C TRP A 346 -9.56 7.52 -33.88
N LEU A 347 -9.33 6.23 -34.21
CA LEU A 347 -10.02 5.12 -33.57
C LEU A 347 -9.52 4.92 -32.14
N ARG A 348 -8.22 5.01 -31.91
CA ARG A 348 -7.62 4.98 -30.58
C ARG A 348 -8.18 6.07 -29.67
N ARG A 349 -8.23 7.34 -30.14
CA ARG A 349 -8.85 8.45 -29.39
C ARG A 349 -10.31 8.16 -29.06
N TYR A 350 -11.07 7.69 -30.02
CA TYR A 350 -12.46 7.33 -29.78
C TYR A 350 -12.61 6.25 -28.69
N VAL A 351 -11.79 5.20 -28.74
CA VAL A 351 -11.79 4.13 -27.71
C VAL A 351 -11.39 4.67 -26.35
N ILE A 352 -10.35 5.50 -26.26
CA ILE A 352 -9.94 6.11 -25.00
C ILE A 352 -11.07 6.97 -24.44
N GLU A 353 -11.62 7.91 -25.22
CA GLU A 353 -12.62 8.87 -24.76
C GLU A 353 -13.98 8.26 -24.45
N LYS A 354 -14.38 7.20 -25.14
CA LYS A 354 -15.75 6.63 -25.03
C LYS A 354 -15.81 5.30 -24.27
N VAL A 355 -14.70 4.57 -24.21
CA VAL A 355 -14.67 3.24 -23.61
C VAL A 355 -13.86 3.21 -22.30
N ILE A 356 -12.70 3.91 -22.26
CA ILE A 356 -11.79 3.88 -21.12
C ILE A 356 -12.10 4.99 -20.12
N VAL A 357 -12.23 6.24 -20.61
CA VAL A 357 -12.48 7.41 -19.75
C VAL A 357 -13.99 7.61 -19.52
N GLU A 358 -14.34 8.04 -18.33
CA GLU A 358 -15.73 8.35 -17.96
C GLU A 358 -15.86 9.84 -17.55
N GLY A 359 -16.54 10.62 -18.37
CA GLY A 359 -17.10 11.93 -17.99
C GLY A 359 -16.13 13.14 -17.96
N TYR A 360 -14.82 12.94 -18.02
CA TYR A 360 -13.84 14.02 -17.90
C TYR A 360 -12.92 14.08 -19.12
N ARG A 361 -12.55 15.30 -19.52
CA ARG A 361 -11.58 15.54 -20.59
C ARG A 361 -10.26 16.03 -20.02
N PHE A 362 -9.16 15.49 -20.54
CA PHE A 362 -7.83 15.84 -20.09
C PHE A 362 -7.53 17.35 -20.23
N ASP A 363 -7.83 17.93 -21.39
CA ASP A 363 -7.63 19.34 -21.69
C ASP A 363 -8.48 20.29 -20.81
N GLN A 364 -9.68 19.87 -20.40
CA GLN A 364 -10.50 20.58 -19.43
C GLN A 364 -9.85 20.57 -18.04
N LEU A 365 -9.48 19.40 -17.53
CA LEU A 365 -8.89 19.26 -16.19
C LEU A 365 -7.58 20.04 -16.05
N MET A 366 -6.84 20.24 -17.14
CA MET A 366 -5.60 21.03 -17.12
C MET A 366 -5.83 22.54 -16.97
N ARG A 367 -7.05 23.05 -17.19
CA ARG A 367 -7.36 24.50 -17.26
C ARG A 367 -8.41 24.95 -16.24
N ASP A 368 -9.24 24.05 -15.78
CA ASP A 368 -10.42 24.31 -14.97
C ASP A 368 -10.21 23.69 -13.56
N ASP A 369 -10.06 24.55 -12.56
CA ASP A 369 -9.79 24.16 -11.18
C ASP A 369 -10.96 23.44 -10.54
N GLU A 370 -12.19 23.86 -10.82
CA GLU A 370 -13.40 23.27 -10.26
C GLU A 370 -13.63 21.86 -10.83
N ALA A 371 -13.46 21.70 -12.14
CA ALA A 371 -13.54 20.39 -12.78
C ALA A 371 -12.44 19.44 -12.28
N LEU A 372 -11.22 19.95 -12.04
CA LEU A 372 -10.11 19.17 -11.51
C LEU A 372 -10.36 18.74 -10.06
N GLU A 373 -10.83 19.63 -9.21
CA GLU A 373 -11.19 19.30 -7.83
C GLU A 373 -12.28 18.23 -7.80
N ASP A 374 -13.36 18.39 -8.56
CA ASP A 374 -14.45 17.41 -8.67
C ASP A 374 -13.94 16.03 -9.15
N PHE A 375 -13.09 16.03 -10.17
CA PHE A 375 -12.46 14.80 -10.67
C PHE A 375 -11.63 14.13 -9.58
N ILE A 376 -10.73 14.85 -8.90
CA ILE A 376 -9.84 14.28 -7.89
C ILE A 376 -10.64 13.73 -6.72
N ARG A 377 -11.67 14.43 -6.24
CA ARG A 377 -12.53 13.95 -5.17
C ARG A 377 -13.22 12.63 -5.49
N LYS A 378 -13.55 12.38 -6.76
CA LYS A 378 -14.19 11.15 -7.23
C LYS A 378 -13.20 10.05 -7.64
N ALA A 379 -12.02 10.42 -8.12
CA ALA A 379 -11.05 9.52 -8.70
C ALA A 379 -9.91 9.12 -7.78
N ALA A 380 -9.63 9.91 -6.72
CA ALA A 380 -8.56 9.59 -5.79
C ALA A 380 -8.80 8.27 -5.07
N ILE A 381 -7.77 7.43 -5.03
CA ILE A 381 -7.77 6.15 -4.32
C ILE A 381 -6.52 6.04 -3.45
N GLY A 382 -6.57 5.19 -2.43
CA GLY A 382 -5.37 4.79 -1.68
C GLY A 382 -4.47 3.90 -2.53
N VAL A 383 -3.19 3.82 -2.17
CA VAL A 383 -2.22 2.94 -2.83
C VAL A 383 -2.02 1.62 -2.09
N TRP A 384 -3.06 1.15 -1.39
CA TRP A 384 -3.08 -0.10 -0.59
C TRP A 384 -2.08 -0.09 0.57
N HIS A 385 -1.86 1.05 1.17
CA HIS A 385 -1.02 1.26 2.35
C HIS A 385 -1.85 1.52 3.61
N ALA A 386 -3.00 0.86 3.75
CA ALA A 386 -3.88 0.96 4.92
C ALA A 386 -3.12 0.70 6.24
N THR A 387 -3.22 1.63 7.21
CA THR A 387 -2.43 1.65 8.44
C THR A 387 -3.20 2.31 9.59
N CYS A 388 -2.59 2.32 10.79
CA CYS A 388 -2.90 3.16 11.96
C CYS A 388 -4.14 2.78 12.79
N THR A 389 -4.92 1.79 12.43
CA THR A 389 -6.22 1.43 13.06
C THR A 389 -6.13 0.73 14.42
N CYS A 390 -4.93 0.33 14.84
CA CYS A 390 -4.59 -0.16 16.19
C CYS A 390 -3.33 0.55 16.69
N ARG A 391 -3.23 1.85 16.46
CA ARG A 391 -1.99 2.61 16.63
C ARG A 391 -1.36 2.49 18.01
N MET A 392 -0.05 2.38 18.02
CA MET A 392 0.72 2.50 19.27
C MET A 392 0.76 3.96 19.74
N GLY A 393 0.87 4.17 21.03
CA GLY A 393 1.01 5.50 21.59
C GLY A 393 1.52 5.50 23.02
N ALA A 394 1.79 6.70 23.57
CA ALA A 394 2.21 6.91 24.93
C ALA A 394 1.10 6.53 25.92
N GLU A 395 1.48 6.29 27.18
CA GLU A 395 0.54 5.78 28.20
C GLU A 395 -0.62 6.74 28.47
N ASP A 396 -0.38 8.04 28.36
CA ASP A 396 -1.35 9.13 28.53
C ASP A 396 -2.19 9.45 27.28
N ASP A 397 -1.92 8.79 26.15
CA ASP A 397 -2.73 8.97 24.94
C ASP A 397 -4.00 8.11 25.01
N PRO A 398 -5.19 8.72 25.17
CA PRO A 398 -6.46 7.99 25.33
C PRO A 398 -6.87 7.26 24.04
N MET A 399 -6.33 7.64 22.89
CA MET A 399 -6.61 7.03 21.59
C MET A 399 -5.58 5.98 21.18
N ALA A 400 -4.57 5.72 21.99
CA ALA A 400 -3.63 4.62 21.71
C ALA A 400 -4.30 3.27 22.00
N VAL A 401 -4.18 2.35 21.04
CA VAL A 401 -4.72 1.00 21.14
C VAL A 401 -3.69 0.06 21.74
N THR A 402 -2.43 0.27 21.46
CA THR A 402 -1.34 -0.56 21.94
C THR A 402 -0.23 0.28 22.57
N ASP A 403 0.61 -0.38 23.36
CA ASP A 403 1.90 0.17 23.75
C ASP A 403 2.94 0.04 22.61
N ASN A 404 4.18 0.46 22.90
CA ASN A 404 5.29 0.40 21.93
C ASN A 404 5.85 -1.02 21.68
N GLN A 405 5.28 -2.04 22.31
CA GLN A 405 5.55 -3.46 22.10
C GLN A 405 4.35 -4.20 21.49
N GLY A 406 3.34 -3.47 21.04
CA GLY A 406 2.13 -4.02 20.42
C GLY A 406 1.15 -4.66 21.42
N ARG A 407 1.35 -4.54 22.75
CA ARG A 407 0.39 -5.06 23.74
C ARG A 407 -0.88 -4.24 23.70
N VAL A 408 -2.02 -4.92 23.60
CA VAL A 408 -3.33 -4.27 23.55
C VAL A 408 -3.71 -3.74 24.93
N ARG A 409 -4.14 -2.49 25.01
CA ARG A 409 -4.50 -1.84 26.26
C ARG A 409 -5.76 -2.43 26.87
N GLY A 410 -5.80 -2.48 28.19
CA GLY A 410 -6.95 -2.94 28.98
C GLY A 410 -7.12 -4.45 29.04
N VAL A 411 -6.27 -5.22 28.35
CA VAL A 411 -6.30 -6.70 28.37
C VAL A 411 -4.90 -7.30 28.47
N GLY A 412 -4.82 -8.54 28.98
CA GLY A 412 -3.57 -9.32 29.02
C GLY A 412 -3.53 -10.39 27.95
N GLY A 413 -2.32 -10.87 27.61
CA GLY A 413 -2.10 -12.00 26.70
C GLY A 413 -2.43 -11.73 25.24
N LEU A 414 -2.49 -10.47 24.81
CA LEU A 414 -2.86 -10.08 23.45
C LEU A 414 -1.96 -8.98 22.90
N ARG A 415 -1.45 -9.20 21.70
CA ARG A 415 -0.72 -8.18 20.91
C ARG A 415 -1.31 -8.03 19.51
N VAL A 416 -1.08 -6.86 18.93
CA VAL A 416 -1.22 -6.61 17.49
C VAL A 416 0.17 -6.36 16.92
N VAL A 417 0.53 -7.03 15.82
CA VAL A 417 1.83 -6.85 15.15
C VAL A 417 1.64 -6.83 13.65
N ASP A 418 1.22 -5.69 13.11
CA ASP A 418 1.09 -5.42 11.68
C ASP A 418 1.05 -3.90 11.41
N ALA A 419 0.69 -3.50 10.20
CA ALA A 419 0.64 -2.09 9.80
C ALA A 419 -0.41 -1.24 10.56
N SER A 420 -1.37 -1.87 11.26
CA SER A 420 -2.33 -1.13 12.09
C SER A 420 -1.69 -0.43 13.28
N LEU A 421 -0.49 -0.87 13.69
CA LEU A 421 0.26 -0.30 14.82
C LEU A 421 0.82 1.09 14.55
N PHE A 422 1.03 1.48 13.30
CA PHE A 422 1.70 2.75 13.02
C PHE A 422 0.93 3.94 13.61
N PRO A 423 1.63 4.87 14.29
CA PRO A 423 1.00 6.10 14.79
C PRO A 423 0.57 7.04 13.65
N VAL A 424 1.26 6.97 12.52
CA VAL A 424 1.00 7.68 11.27
C VAL A 424 1.47 6.81 10.10
N VAL A 425 0.85 6.93 8.94
CA VAL A 425 1.29 6.19 7.75
C VAL A 425 2.75 6.55 7.42
N PRO A 426 3.67 5.57 7.30
CA PRO A 426 5.06 5.84 6.97
C PRO A 426 5.20 6.53 5.61
N CYS A 427 6.16 7.45 5.45
CA CYS A 427 6.51 8.05 4.15
C CYS A 427 7.27 7.07 3.26
N ALA A 428 6.67 5.90 3.05
CA ALA A 428 7.25 4.77 2.31
C ALA A 428 6.16 3.75 1.93
N ASN A 429 6.48 2.82 1.03
CA ASN A 429 5.70 1.60 0.88
C ASN A 429 5.70 0.82 2.20
N THR A 430 4.54 0.38 2.66
CA THR A 430 4.35 -0.10 4.05
C THR A 430 4.91 -1.49 4.35
N ASN A 431 5.24 -2.30 3.33
CA ASN A 431 5.70 -3.69 3.55
C ASN A 431 6.98 -3.78 4.39
N PHE A 432 8.02 -3.03 4.03
CA PHE A 432 9.30 -3.05 4.79
C PHE A 432 9.16 -2.47 6.20
N PRO A 433 8.52 -1.32 6.42
CA PRO A 433 8.23 -0.83 7.76
C PRO A 433 7.45 -1.84 8.63
N THR A 434 6.50 -2.58 8.05
CA THR A 434 5.76 -3.61 8.79
C THR A 434 6.66 -4.77 9.22
N LEU A 435 7.53 -5.25 8.33
CA LEU A 435 8.51 -6.31 8.67
C LEU A 435 9.51 -5.83 9.72
N MET A 436 10.01 -4.62 9.60
CA MET A 436 10.89 -3.99 10.59
C MET A 436 10.21 -3.91 11.96
N THR A 437 8.95 -3.51 12.00
CA THR A 437 8.15 -3.43 13.23
C THR A 437 8.00 -4.80 13.88
N ALA A 438 7.70 -5.82 13.07
CA ALA A 438 7.58 -7.21 13.55
C ALA A 438 8.89 -7.75 14.10
N GLU A 439 10.03 -7.50 13.45
CA GLU A 439 11.35 -7.88 13.95
C GLU A 439 11.66 -7.23 15.30
N LYS A 440 11.41 -5.92 15.43
CA LYS A 440 11.66 -5.19 16.67
C LYS A 440 10.79 -5.68 17.83
N ILE A 441 9.51 -5.93 17.59
CA ILE A 441 8.60 -6.45 18.62
C ILE A 441 8.97 -7.90 18.97
N SER A 442 9.34 -8.73 18.00
CA SER A 442 9.77 -10.10 18.24
C SER A 442 11.00 -10.17 19.14
N ASP A 443 11.99 -9.30 18.93
CA ASP A 443 13.17 -9.23 19.79
C ASP A 443 12.79 -8.83 21.24
N ALA A 444 11.86 -7.89 21.40
CA ALA A 444 11.35 -7.51 22.72
C ALA A 444 10.57 -8.65 23.41
N MET A 445 9.83 -9.46 22.63
CA MET A 445 9.12 -10.63 23.18
C MET A 445 10.10 -11.70 23.66
N VAL A 446 11.16 -11.99 22.90
CA VAL A 446 12.19 -12.97 23.26
C VAL A 446 12.99 -12.51 24.48
N SER A 447 13.30 -11.22 24.59
CA SER A 447 14.09 -10.65 25.70
C SER A 447 13.28 -10.55 27.00
N ALA A 448 11.95 -10.61 26.95
CA ALA A 448 11.06 -10.55 28.12
C ALA A 448 10.78 -11.94 28.74
N ASN A 449 11.16 -13.02 28.07
CA ASN A 449 11.04 -14.41 28.48
C ASN A 449 12.39 -14.94 29.01
#